data_dfe114abe988d94f8c67c07ca26f282f
#
_entry.id   dfe114abe988d94f8c67c07ca26f282f
#
_cell.length_a   1.000
_cell.length_b   1.000
_cell.length_c   1.000
_cell.angle_alpha   90.00
_cell.angle_beta   90.00
_cell.angle_gamma   90.00
#
_symmetry.space_group_name_H-M   'P 1'
#
loop_
_entity.id
_entity.type
_entity.pdbx_description
1 polymer ?
#
loop_
_entity_poly.entity_id
_entity_poly.type
_entity_poly.pdbx_seq_one_letter_code
_entity_poly.pdbx_strand_id
1 'polypeptide(L)'
;SENHGIDCGYCANRKEAKDHGEKGILLGSPINDGDKVIIIEDVTTAGTSIRETYPIIKGVADAEVKGLVVSVDRMERGTGKKNALAEIADEFSMKTTSIVTMAEVVECLYNKPYKGEVIIDDAMKKRIDDYYKEYGALE
;
A
#
# COMPACT_ATOMS: atom_id res chain seq x y z
N SER A 1 16.93 -11.38 1.09
CA SER A 1 18.19 -11.26 1.76
C SER A 1 19.41 -11.59 0.90
N GLU A 2 19.35 -12.47 -0.12
CA GLU A 2 20.52 -12.83 -0.94
C GLU A 2 21.19 -11.59 -1.59
N ASN A 3 20.41 -10.62 -2.04
CA ASN A 3 20.93 -9.44 -2.73
C ASN A 3 21.42 -8.32 -1.81
N HIS A 4 20.95 -8.27 -0.56
CA HIS A 4 21.21 -7.14 0.34
C HIS A 4 21.70 -7.54 1.73
N GLY A 5 21.85 -8.84 2.01
CA GLY A 5 22.31 -9.34 3.31
C GLY A 5 21.36 -9.01 4.49
N ILE A 6 20.14 -8.59 4.18
CA ILE A 6 19.14 -8.27 5.20
C ILE A 6 18.26 -9.50 5.41
N ASP A 7 18.22 -10.01 6.63
CA ASP A 7 17.30 -11.06 7.04
C ASP A 7 16.13 -10.45 7.80
N CYS A 8 14.90 -10.74 7.36
CA CYS A 8 13.68 -10.25 7.99
C CYS A 8 12.60 -11.33 7.99
N GLY A 9 11.85 -11.39 9.09
CA GLY A 9 10.65 -12.22 9.16
C GLY A 9 9.57 -11.71 8.20
N TYR A 10 8.74 -12.61 7.72
CA TYR A 10 7.57 -12.31 6.90
C TYR A 10 6.35 -13.02 7.46
N CYS A 11 5.24 -12.31 7.56
CA CYS A 11 3.93 -12.89 7.86
C CYS A 11 2.85 -12.26 6.97
N ALA A 12 1.78 -13.02 6.77
CA ALA A 12 0.62 -12.58 5.99
C ALA A 12 -0.66 -12.71 6.82
N ASN A 13 -1.56 -11.73 6.68
CA ASN A 13 -2.89 -11.80 7.27
C ASN A 13 -3.77 -12.78 6.48
N ARG A 14 -4.48 -13.66 7.19
CA ARG A 14 -5.52 -14.53 6.61
C ARG A 14 -6.89 -13.87 6.74
N LYS A 15 -7.67 -13.85 5.65
CA LYS A 15 -9.05 -13.34 5.67
C LYS A 15 -10.01 -14.18 6.53
N GLU A 16 -9.68 -15.45 6.77
CA GLU A 16 -10.50 -16.38 7.56
C GLU A 16 -9.64 -17.14 8.56
N ALA A 17 -10.05 -17.13 9.83
CA ALA A 17 -9.48 -18.03 10.84
C ALA A 17 -9.93 -19.48 10.51
N LYS A 18 -8.97 -20.43 10.43
CA LYS A 18 -9.34 -21.85 10.32
C LYS A 18 -9.95 -22.34 11.64
N ASP A 19 -11.08 -23.04 11.54
CA ASP A 19 -11.78 -23.66 12.69
C ASP A 19 -10.97 -24.78 13.40
N HIS A 20 -9.86 -25.23 12.83
CA HIS A 20 -9.08 -26.34 13.35
C HIS A 20 -7.57 -26.07 13.34
N GLY A 21 -6.98 -26.04 14.54
CA GLY A 21 -5.59 -26.40 14.83
C GLY A 21 -4.58 -25.28 15.05
N GLU A 22 -4.59 -24.18 14.35
CA GLU A 22 -3.70 -23.04 14.60
C GLU A 22 -4.51 -21.76 14.79
N LYS A 23 -4.51 -21.25 16.01
CA LYS A 23 -5.23 -20.03 16.44
C LYS A 23 -4.53 -18.74 15.98
N GLY A 24 -3.96 -18.70 14.77
CA GLY A 24 -3.26 -17.52 14.28
C GLY A 24 -3.96 -16.89 13.08
N ILE A 25 -4.33 -15.62 13.19
CA ILE A 25 -4.78 -14.80 12.07
C ILE A 25 -3.59 -14.51 11.13
N LEU A 26 -2.36 -14.53 11.66
CA LEU A 26 -1.12 -14.30 10.92
C LEU A 26 -0.42 -15.62 10.60
N LEU A 27 0.03 -15.73 9.35
CA LEU A 27 0.80 -16.85 8.80
C LEU A 27 2.23 -16.43 8.54
N GLY A 28 3.18 -17.24 8.96
CA GLY A 28 4.61 -17.01 8.73
C GLY A 28 5.37 -16.79 10.02
N SER A 29 6.31 -15.85 10.02
CA SER A 29 7.11 -15.55 11.21
C SER A 29 6.23 -14.94 12.31
N PRO A 30 6.41 -15.32 13.58
CA PRO A 30 5.72 -14.66 14.68
C PRO A 30 6.16 -13.20 14.79
N ILE A 31 5.25 -12.34 15.24
CA ILE A 31 5.54 -10.97 15.65
C ILE A 31 5.71 -10.99 17.18
N ASN A 32 6.78 -10.39 17.67
CA ASN A 32 7.11 -10.34 19.08
C ASN A 32 7.11 -8.90 19.60
N ASP A 33 7.08 -8.75 20.92
CA ASP A 33 7.20 -7.44 21.55
C ASP A 33 8.52 -6.76 21.18
N GLY A 34 8.42 -5.48 20.82
CA GLY A 34 9.56 -4.68 20.39
C GLY A 34 9.97 -4.84 18.92
N ASP A 35 9.32 -5.73 18.16
CA ASP A 35 9.55 -5.86 16.73
C ASP A 35 9.17 -4.58 15.97
N LYS A 36 9.93 -4.29 14.92
CA LYS A 36 9.65 -3.22 13.97
C LYS A 36 9.01 -3.81 12.71
N VAL A 37 7.78 -3.43 12.45
CA VAL A 37 6.98 -3.99 11.36
C VAL A 37 6.80 -2.95 10.25
N ILE A 38 6.93 -3.40 9.01
CA ILE A 38 6.53 -2.67 7.81
C ILE A 38 5.38 -3.45 7.19
N ILE A 39 4.26 -2.77 6.94
CA ILE A 39 3.13 -3.33 6.19
C ILE A 39 3.41 -3.16 4.70
N ILE A 40 3.13 -4.19 3.91
CA ILE A 40 3.27 -4.17 2.45
C ILE A 40 1.91 -4.48 1.85
N GLU A 41 1.47 -3.63 0.93
CA GLU A 41 0.23 -3.78 0.17
C GLU A 41 0.50 -3.57 -1.33
N ASP A 42 -0.40 -4.05 -2.18
CA ASP A 42 -0.33 -3.78 -3.61
C ASP A 42 -0.77 -2.34 -3.92
N VAL A 43 -1.99 -1.99 -3.58
CA VAL A 43 -2.58 -0.64 -3.70
C VAL A 43 -3.50 -0.38 -2.50
N THR A 44 -3.70 0.88 -2.17
CA THR A 44 -4.73 1.28 -1.22
C THR A 44 -5.55 2.44 -1.78
N THR A 45 -6.84 2.45 -1.49
CA THR A 45 -7.75 3.55 -1.83
C THR A 45 -8.21 4.26 -0.56
N ALA A 46 -9.11 3.66 0.20
CA ALA A 46 -9.62 4.23 1.46
C ALA A 46 -8.85 3.76 2.71
N GLY A 47 -7.79 2.94 2.57
CA GLY A 47 -7.02 2.43 3.70
C GLY A 47 -7.74 1.36 4.54
N THR A 48 -8.77 0.71 4.01
CA THR A 48 -9.57 -0.28 4.74
C THR A 48 -8.72 -1.46 5.22
N SER A 49 -7.88 -2.03 4.34
CA SER A 49 -6.99 -3.15 4.69
C SER A 49 -6.02 -2.79 5.82
N ILE A 50 -5.54 -1.56 5.85
CA ILE A 50 -4.62 -1.09 6.90
C ILE A 50 -5.37 -0.94 8.22
N ARG A 51 -6.59 -0.37 8.21
CA ARG A 51 -7.43 -0.25 9.42
C ARG A 51 -7.82 -1.60 10.01
N GLU A 52 -7.89 -2.64 9.18
CA GLU A 52 -8.10 -4.02 9.63
C GLU A 52 -6.81 -4.67 10.14
N THR A 53 -5.69 -4.48 9.44
CA THR A 53 -4.42 -5.17 9.74
C THR A 53 -3.68 -4.56 10.93
N TYR A 54 -3.69 -3.23 11.06
CA TYR A 54 -2.99 -2.54 12.16
C TYR A 54 -3.40 -3.02 13.56
N PRO A 55 -4.71 -3.08 13.90
CA PRO A 55 -5.13 -3.60 15.21
C PRO A 55 -4.82 -5.08 15.40
N ILE A 56 -4.77 -5.89 14.34
CA ILE A 56 -4.35 -7.29 14.42
C ILE A 56 -2.89 -7.38 14.88
N ILE A 57 -2.00 -6.59 14.26
CA ILE A 57 -0.58 -6.55 14.63
C ILE A 57 -0.45 -6.12 16.10
N LYS A 58 -1.12 -5.04 16.50
CA LYS A 58 -1.08 -4.53 17.88
C LYS A 58 -1.74 -5.46 18.90
N GLY A 59 -2.66 -6.31 18.47
CA GLY A 59 -3.29 -7.32 19.32
C GLY A 59 -2.45 -8.58 19.53
N VAL A 60 -1.49 -8.85 18.65
CA VAL A 60 -0.60 -10.01 18.74
C VAL A 60 0.61 -9.72 19.63
N ALA A 61 1.19 -8.54 19.53
CA ALA A 61 2.38 -8.15 20.28
C ALA A 61 2.47 -6.62 20.43
N ASP A 62 3.27 -6.16 21.38
CA ASP A 62 3.63 -4.74 21.48
C ASP A 62 4.73 -4.39 20.45
N ALA A 63 4.38 -4.57 19.18
CA ALA A 63 5.23 -4.26 18.04
C ALA A 63 5.05 -2.82 17.58
N GLU A 64 6.10 -2.24 17.01
CA GLU A 64 6.08 -0.89 16.44
C GLU A 64 5.86 -0.94 14.92
N VAL A 65 4.71 -0.49 14.43
CA VAL A 65 4.48 -0.36 12.98
C VAL A 65 5.17 0.89 12.49
N LYS A 66 6.30 0.72 11.80
CA LYS A 66 7.14 1.81 11.29
C LYS A 66 6.64 2.44 10.01
N GLY A 67 5.91 1.69 9.20
CA GLY A 67 5.44 2.23 7.94
C GLY A 67 4.62 1.27 7.10
N LEU A 68 4.11 1.84 6.02
CA LEU A 68 3.38 1.17 4.94
C LEU A 68 4.10 1.43 3.62
N VAL A 69 4.34 0.37 2.86
CA VAL A 69 4.82 0.42 1.48
C VAL A 69 3.75 -0.13 0.58
N VAL A 70 3.34 0.64 -0.43
CA VAL A 70 2.44 0.16 -1.48
C VAL A 70 3.18 0.04 -2.80
N SER A 71 2.75 -0.86 -3.69
CA SER A 71 3.34 -0.96 -5.01
C SER A 71 3.03 0.28 -5.84
N VAL A 72 1.77 0.71 -5.85
CA VAL A 72 1.33 1.88 -6.62
C VAL A 72 0.56 2.85 -5.73
N ASP A 73 1.02 4.10 -5.67
CA ASP A 73 0.19 5.20 -5.20
C ASP A 73 -0.71 5.67 -6.34
N ARG A 74 -2.00 5.42 -6.20
CA ARG A 74 -3.01 5.86 -7.18
C ARG A 74 -3.26 7.36 -7.13
N MET A 75 -2.68 8.09 -6.17
CA MET A 75 -2.84 9.54 -5.98
C MET A 75 -4.29 9.99 -5.83
N GLU A 76 -5.15 9.09 -5.38
CA GLU A 76 -6.56 9.36 -5.10
C GLU A 76 -6.75 9.92 -3.70
N ARG A 77 -7.87 10.60 -3.52
CA ARG A 77 -8.33 11.00 -2.18
C ARG A 77 -8.59 9.75 -1.34
N GLY A 78 -8.28 9.86 -0.06
CA GLY A 78 -8.71 8.89 0.93
C GLY A 78 -10.18 9.09 1.29
N THR A 79 -10.48 9.10 2.58
CA THR A 79 -11.84 9.37 3.08
C THR A 79 -12.17 10.87 3.10
N GLY A 80 -11.16 11.73 3.09
CA GLY A 80 -11.26 13.18 3.07
C GLY A 80 -10.82 13.81 1.74
N LYS A 81 -9.97 14.83 1.84
CA LYS A 81 -9.44 15.58 0.69
C LYS A 81 -7.99 15.25 0.37
N LYS A 82 -7.26 14.74 1.37
CA LYS A 82 -5.86 14.38 1.24
C LYS A 82 -5.69 13.09 0.43
N ASN A 83 -4.48 12.90 -0.09
CA ASN A 83 -4.05 11.61 -0.63
C ASN A 83 -4.25 10.50 0.41
N ALA A 84 -4.72 9.33 -0.02
CA ALA A 84 -5.02 8.21 0.85
C ALA A 84 -3.82 7.77 1.71
N LEU A 85 -2.61 7.76 1.15
CA LEU A 85 -1.40 7.44 1.91
C LEU A 85 -1.07 8.51 2.97
N ALA A 86 -1.31 9.79 2.67
CA ALA A 86 -1.11 10.86 3.63
C ALA A 86 -2.12 10.78 4.79
N GLU A 87 -3.39 10.43 4.52
CA GLU A 87 -4.38 10.20 5.57
C GLU A 87 -3.97 9.03 6.49
N ILE A 88 -3.50 7.92 5.92
CA ILE A 88 -3.01 6.76 6.69
C ILE A 88 -1.79 7.14 7.52
N ALA A 89 -0.85 7.90 6.96
CA ALA A 89 0.33 8.38 7.69
C ALA A 89 -0.05 9.19 8.92
N ASP A 90 -1.00 10.11 8.77
CA ASP A 90 -1.50 10.94 9.88
C ASP A 90 -2.27 10.11 10.92
N GLU A 91 -3.17 9.23 10.48
CA GLU A 91 -4.05 8.43 11.34
C GLU A 91 -3.25 7.47 12.24
N PHE A 92 -2.24 6.80 11.67
CA PHE A 92 -1.47 5.78 12.38
C PHE A 92 -0.09 6.25 12.83
N SER A 93 0.26 7.52 12.62
CA SER A 93 1.57 8.10 12.95
C SER A 93 2.73 7.27 12.40
N MET A 94 2.59 6.78 11.17
CA MET A 94 3.59 5.95 10.48
C MET A 94 4.05 6.60 9.17
N LYS A 95 5.22 6.16 8.66
CA LYS A 95 5.67 6.55 7.33
C LYS A 95 4.93 5.76 6.26
N THR A 96 4.54 6.43 5.18
CA THR A 96 3.96 5.79 4.00
C THR A 96 4.81 6.10 2.76
N THR A 97 4.92 5.15 1.86
CA THR A 97 5.62 5.32 0.59
C THR A 97 5.07 4.36 -0.45
N SER A 98 5.31 4.67 -1.71
CA SER A 98 5.02 3.78 -2.85
C SER A 98 6.29 3.43 -3.62
N ILE A 99 6.26 2.34 -4.38
CA ILE A 99 7.33 2.02 -5.33
C ILE A 99 7.21 2.95 -6.54
N VAL A 100 5.98 3.24 -6.98
CA VAL A 100 5.69 4.13 -8.11
C VAL A 100 4.37 4.86 -7.87
N THR A 101 4.25 6.07 -8.40
CA THR A 101 3.00 6.84 -8.45
C THR A 101 2.34 6.74 -9.82
N MET A 102 1.03 6.95 -9.88
CA MET A 102 0.34 7.01 -11.18
C MET A 102 0.82 8.18 -12.06
N ALA A 103 1.28 9.28 -11.47
CA ALA A 103 1.88 10.37 -12.25
C ALA A 103 3.15 9.91 -12.97
N GLU A 104 4.04 9.19 -12.28
CA GLU A 104 5.26 8.60 -12.88
C GLU A 104 4.94 7.56 -13.95
N VAL A 105 3.90 6.74 -13.74
CA VAL A 105 3.42 5.78 -14.75
C VAL A 105 2.96 6.52 -16.02
N VAL A 106 2.15 7.57 -15.86
CA VAL A 106 1.68 8.40 -16.98
C VAL A 106 2.86 9.06 -17.69
N GLU A 107 3.78 9.69 -16.95
CA GLU A 107 4.97 10.33 -17.53
C GLU A 107 5.85 9.33 -18.30
N CYS A 108 5.97 8.12 -17.78
CA CYS A 108 6.75 7.06 -18.42
C CYS A 108 6.14 6.56 -19.74
N LEU A 109 4.79 6.47 -19.82
CA LEU A 109 4.09 5.79 -20.92
C LEU A 109 3.40 6.74 -21.91
N TYR A 110 3.20 8.02 -21.55
CA TYR A 110 2.47 8.96 -22.40
C TYR A 110 3.17 9.21 -23.72
N ASN A 111 2.48 8.88 -24.83
CA ASN A 111 2.97 8.95 -26.20
C ASN A 111 4.32 8.23 -26.44
N LYS A 112 4.67 7.27 -25.56
CA LYS A 112 5.87 6.45 -25.71
C LYS A 112 5.48 5.00 -26.03
N PRO A 113 6.09 4.38 -27.04
CA PRO A 113 5.79 2.99 -27.38
C PRO A 113 6.36 2.04 -26.30
N TYR A 114 5.52 1.15 -25.80
CA TYR A 114 5.89 0.01 -24.97
C TYR A 114 5.59 -1.27 -25.75
N LYS A 115 6.60 -2.11 -26.01
CA LYS A 115 6.49 -3.32 -26.83
C LYS A 115 5.83 -3.08 -28.19
N GLY A 116 6.07 -1.90 -28.80
CA GLY A 116 5.55 -1.53 -30.11
C GLY A 116 4.17 -0.85 -30.13
N GLU A 117 3.54 -0.67 -28.97
CA GLU A 117 2.24 -0.04 -28.87
C GLU A 117 2.29 1.18 -27.93
N VAL A 118 1.55 2.23 -28.26
CA VAL A 118 1.35 3.39 -27.37
C VAL A 118 0.16 3.08 -26.44
N ILE A 119 0.47 2.85 -25.18
CA ILE A 119 -0.53 2.48 -24.16
C ILE A 119 -1.32 3.70 -23.70
N ILE A 120 -0.65 4.84 -23.47
CA ILE A 120 -1.26 6.10 -23.06
C ILE A 120 -1.06 7.09 -24.19
N ASP A 121 -2.06 7.18 -25.06
CA ASP A 121 -2.18 8.20 -26.09
C ASP A 121 -2.89 9.46 -25.55
N ASP A 122 -3.13 10.47 -26.39
CA ASP A 122 -3.81 11.71 -26.00
C ASP A 122 -5.24 11.46 -25.51
N ALA A 123 -5.95 10.50 -26.08
CA ALA A 123 -7.30 10.15 -25.67
C ALA A 123 -7.32 9.50 -24.29
N MET A 124 -6.41 8.57 -24.04
CA MET A 124 -6.26 7.92 -22.74
C MET A 124 -5.79 8.93 -21.69
N LYS A 125 -4.80 9.78 -22.03
CA LYS A 125 -4.32 10.84 -21.12
C LYS A 125 -5.48 11.76 -20.70
N LYS A 126 -6.32 12.18 -21.64
CA LYS A 126 -7.50 13.01 -21.33
C LYS A 126 -8.45 12.31 -20.35
N ARG A 127 -8.71 10.99 -20.54
CA ARG A 127 -9.56 10.21 -19.63
C ARG A 127 -8.96 10.13 -18.24
N ILE A 128 -7.64 9.96 -18.13
CA ILE A 128 -6.92 9.96 -16.85
C ILE A 128 -7.05 11.33 -16.18
N ASP A 129 -6.85 12.42 -16.92
CA ASP A 129 -6.97 13.78 -16.36
C ASP A 129 -8.39 14.07 -15.88
N ASP A 130 -9.41 13.65 -16.64
CA ASP A 130 -10.81 13.82 -16.24
C ASP A 130 -11.15 12.97 -14.99
N TYR A 131 -10.59 11.76 -14.88
CA TYR A 131 -10.70 10.93 -13.68
C TYR A 131 -10.10 11.61 -12.44
N TYR A 132 -8.89 12.19 -12.57
CA TYR A 132 -8.23 12.85 -11.43
C TYR A 132 -8.86 14.19 -11.02
N LYS A 133 -9.63 14.85 -11.91
CA LYS A 133 -10.46 15.98 -11.49
C LYS A 133 -11.55 15.58 -10.50
N GLU A 134 -12.05 14.35 -10.63
CA GLU A 134 -13.13 13.82 -9.79
C GLU A 134 -12.58 13.11 -8.53
N TYR A 135 -11.54 12.28 -8.68
CA TYR A 135 -11.07 11.38 -7.62
C TYR A 135 -9.69 11.73 -7.06
N GLY A 136 -8.92 12.57 -7.71
CA GLY A 136 -7.58 12.95 -7.29
C GLY A 136 -7.56 13.70 -5.96
N ALA A 137 -6.46 13.62 -5.24
CA ALA A 137 -6.21 14.45 -4.06
C ALA A 137 -6.29 15.95 -4.42
N LEU A 138 -6.81 16.75 -3.50
CA LEU A 138 -7.05 18.19 -3.70
C LEU A 138 -5.94 19.07 -3.11
N GLU A 139 -4.74 18.47 -2.86
CA GLU A 139 -3.55 19.17 -2.36
C GLU A 139 -2.54 19.37 -3.47
#